data_06a93b7b81cff3e97bed08d7bdc6902c
#
_entry.id   06a93b7b81cff3e97bed08d7bdc6902c
#
_cell.length_a   1.000
_cell.length_b   1.000
_cell.length_c   1.000
_cell.angle_alpha   90.00
_cell.angle_beta   90.00
_cell.angle_gamma   90.00
#
_symmetry.space_group_name_H-M   'P 1'
#
loop_
_entity.id
_entity.type
_entity.pdbx_description
1 polymer ?
#
loop_
_entity_poly.entity_id
_entity_poly.type
_entity_poly.pdbx_seq_one_letter_code
_entity_poly.pdbx_strand_id
1 'polypeptide(L)'
;QKNKLKYLVGKVDMIESVDSEELIRLIDKRAQNLGIVQDILIEVNIGGEASKSGVKPEEVEALVALAASLPGVEPRGLMAIPPVAHEPGANRAVFAAMRQLFIDIKGKTYNNKVNIDCLSMGMSGDFEDAIAEGATQVRVGTALFGARPANRVNG
;
A
#
# COMPACT_ATOMS: atom_id res chain seq x y z
N GLN A 1 -1.90 2.87 -11.55
CA GLN A 1 -2.08 3.05 -13.01
C GLN A 1 -0.75 3.49 -13.63
N LYS A 2 -0.14 2.64 -14.46
CA LYS A 2 1.20 2.82 -15.06
C LYS A 2 1.38 4.16 -15.78
N ASN A 3 0.36 4.62 -16.52
CA ASN A 3 0.40 5.89 -17.25
C ASN A 3 0.42 7.13 -16.35
N LYS A 4 0.08 7.00 -15.07
CA LYS A 4 0.14 8.10 -14.09
C LYS A 4 1.50 8.24 -13.41
N LEU A 5 2.39 7.24 -13.50
CA LEU A 5 3.70 7.27 -12.84
C LEU A 5 4.54 8.50 -13.21
N LYS A 6 4.42 9.00 -14.44
CA LYS A 6 5.11 10.22 -14.87
C LYS A 6 4.74 11.48 -14.09
N TYR A 7 3.60 11.45 -13.40
CA TYR A 7 3.10 12.55 -12.58
C TYR A 7 3.33 12.33 -11.09
N LEU A 8 3.76 11.12 -10.66
CA LEU A 8 3.91 10.74 -9.27
C LEU A 8 5.37 10.64 -8.84
N VAL A 9 6.19 9.87 -9.59
CA VAL A 9 7.60 9.63 -9.24
C VAL A 9 8.35 10.97 -9.15
N GLY A 10 8.92 11.23 -7.96
CA GLY A 10 9.60 12.49 -7.65
C GLY A 10 8.67 13.68 -7.40
N LYS A 11 7.37 13.46 -7.28
CA LYS A 11 6.36 14.49 -6.96
C LYS A 11 5.58 14.20 -5.69
N VAL A 12 5.65 12.98 -5.20
CA VAL A 12 5.05 12.54 -3.95
C VAL A 12 6.12 11.86 -3.09
N ASP A 13 5.97 11.92 -1.78
CA ASP A 13 6.93 11.30 -0.86
C ASP A 13 6.86 9.77 -0.95
N MET A 14 5.66 9.20 -1.08
CA MET A 14 5.44 7.75 -1.10
C MET A 14 4.36 7.35 -2.11
N ILE A 15 4.56 6.21 -2.81
CA ILE A 15 3.56 5.57 -3.67
C ILE A 15 3.06 4.32 -2.96
N GLU A 16 1.80 4.34 -2.49
CA GLU A 16 1.25 3.29 -1.62
C GLU A 16 0.60 2.10 -2.36
N SER A 17 0.26 2.26 -3.65
CA SER A 17 -0.49 1.27 -4.42
C SER A 17 0.38 0.53 -5.44
N VAL A 18 1.43 -0.13 -4.95
CA VAL A 18 2.35 -0.90 -5.79
C VAL A 18 2.04 -2.39 -5.66
N ASP A 19 1.53 -2.99 -6.73
CA ASP A 19 0.96 -4.34 -6.73
C ASP A 19 1.58 -5.30 -7.76
N SER A 20 2.71 -4.95 -8.35
CA SER A 20 3.33 -5.82 -9.34
C SER A 20 4.82 -5.54 -9.54
N GLU A 21 5.57 -6.58 -9.94
CA GLU A 21 6.97 -6.46 -10.33
C GLU A 21 7.17 -5.42 -11.44
N GLU A 22 6.29 -5.42 -12.45
CA GLU A 22 6.37 -4.47 -13.56
C GLU A 22 6.28 -3.02 -13.05
N LEU A 23 5.37 -2.76 -12.10
CA LEU A 23 5.19 -1.42 -11.54
C LEU A 23 6.42 -0.99 -10.74
N ILE A 24 6.99 -1.88 -9.93
CA ILE A 24 8.23 -1.63 -9.17
C ILE A 24 9.37 -1.24 -10.14
N ARG A 25 9.59 -2.01 -11.21
CA ARG A 25 10.65 -1.74 -12.19
C ARG A 25 10.44 -0.44 -12.96
N LEU A 26 9.18 -0.07 -13.26
CA LEU A 26 8.86 1.20 -13.90
C LEU A 26 9.12 2.40 -12.98
N ILE A 27 8.80 2.28 -11.69
CA ILE A 27 9.11 3.31 -10.68
C ILE A 27 10.62 3.45 -10.53
N ASP A 28 11.33 2.34 -10.35
CA ASP A 28 12.79 2.30 -10.23
C ASP A 28 13.48 3.00 -11.39
N LYS A 29 13.15 2.61 -12.64
CA LYS A 29 13.71 3.24 -13.83
C LYS A 29 13.49 4.75 -13.87
N ARG A 30 12.29 5.22 -13.48
CA ARG A 30 11.99 6.66 -13.45
C ARG A 30 12.76 7.38 -12.36
N ALA A 31 12.81 6.81 -11.17
CA ALA A 31 13.52 7.37 -10.03
C ALA A 31 15.01 7.50 -10.33
N GLN A 32 15.63 6.48 -10.92
CA GLN A 32 17.03 6.53 -11.38
C GLN A 32 17.26 7.65 -12.40
N ASN A 33 16.37 7.82 -13.38
CA ASN A 33 16.48 8.90 -14.37
C ASN A 33 16.36 10.31 -13.75
N LEU A 34 15.74 10.41 -12.57
CA LEU A 34 15.62 11.66 -11.81
C LEU A 34 16.73 11.80 -10.74
N GLY A 35 17.57 10.79 -10.55
CA GLY A 35 18.62 10.77 -9.53
C GLY A 35 18.06 10.71 -8.10
N ILE A 36 16.90 10.08 -7.89
CA ILE A 36 16.22 9.96 -6.59
C ILE A 36 15.97 8.51 -6.22
N VAL A 37 15.60 8.29 -4.96
CA VAL A 37 15.01 7.05 -4.46
C VAL A 37 13.55 7.34 -4.10
N GLN A 38 12.63 6.54 -4.60
CA GLN A 38 11.19 6.69 -4.35
C GLN A 38 10.72 5.66 -3.34
N ASP A 39 10.13 6.14 -2.24
CA ASP A 39 9.50 5.29 -1.24
C ASP A 39 8.22 4.66 -1.80
N ILE A 40 8.03 3.37 -1.52
CA ILE A 40 6.85 2.61 -1.96
C ILE A 40 6.29 1.73 -0.84
N LEU A 41 4.97 1.47 -0.89
CA LEU A 41 4.32 0.40 -0.15
C LEU A 41 3.81 -0.67 -1.13
N ILE A 42 3.90 -1.93 -0.72
CA ILE A 42 3.30 -3.03 -1.47
C ILE A 42 1.82 -3.13 -1.09
N GLU A 43 0.95 -3.01 -2.09
CA GLU A 43 -0.49 -3.18 -1.93
C GLU A 43 -0.85 -4.66 -1.86
N VAL A 44 -1.53 -5.06 -0.78
CA VAL A 44 -1.88 -6.45 -0.48
C VAL A 44 -3.39 -6.65 -0.56
N ASN A 45 -3.82 -7.62 -1.35
CA ASN A 45 -5.20 -8.10 -1.38
C ASN A 45 -5.43 -9.14 -0.27
N ILE A 46 -5.48 -8.67 0.97
CA ILE A 46 -5.60 -9.53 2.15
C ILE A 46 -6.96 -10.22 2.25
N GLY A 47 -8.01 -9.62 1.66
CA GLY A 47 -9.35 -10.20 1.63
C GLY A 47 -9.56 -11.25 0.55
N GLY A 48 -8.61 -11.42 -0.38
CA GLY A 48 -8.68 -12.41 -1.47
C GLY A 48 -9.77 -12.13 -2.52
N GLU A 49 -10.32 -10.91 -2.57
CA GLU A 49 -11.36 -10.57 -3.55
C GLU A 49 -10.76 -10.39 -4.94
N ALA A 50 -11.19 -11.22 -5.91
CA ALA A 50 -10.67 -11.18 -7.28
C ALA A 50 -10.89 -9.85 -8.02
N SER A 51 -11.83 -9.03 -7.56
CA SER A 51 -12.14 -7.72 -8.14
C SER A 51 -11.27 -6.57 -7.62
N LYS A 52 -10.44 -6.81 -6.60
CA LYS A 52 -9.59 -5.79 -5.97
C LYS A 52 -8.15 -5.88 -6.44
N SER A 53 -7.47 -4.73 -6.46
CA SER A 53 -6.03 -4.63 -6.65
C SER A 53 -5.27 -5.19 -5.45
N GLY A 54 -3.97 -5.30 -5.60
CA GLY A 54 -3.07 -5.83 -4.59
C GLY A 54 -2.65 -7.27 -4.88
N VAL A 55 -1.46 -7.61 -4.42
CA VAL A 55 -0.90 -8.97 -4.53
C VAL A 55 -1.41 -9.86 -3.42
N LYS A 56 -1.35 -11.16 -3.62
CA LYS A 56 -1.66 -12.11 -2.56
C LYS A 56 -0.61 -12.07 -1.45
N PRO A 57 -0.99 -12.39 -0.20
CA PRO A 57 -0.03 -12.38 0.93
C PRO A 57 1.24 -13.17 0.67
N GLU A 58 1.14 -14.33 0.00
CA GLU A 58 2.28 -15.19 -0.33
C GLU A 58 3.27 -14.60 -1.36
N GLU A 59 2.85 -13.57 -2.11
CA GLU A 59 3.68 -12.91 -3.12
C GLU A 59 4.44 -11.69 -2.57
N VAL A 60 4.04 -11.19 -1.39
CA VAL A 60 4.54 -9.94 -0.79
C VAL A 60 6.06 -9.99 -0.59
N GLU A 61 6.56 -11.09 -0.02
CA GLU A 61 8.00 -11.22 0.27
C GLU A 61 8.87 -11.09 -0.97
N ALA A 62 8.46 -11.73 -2.06
CA ALA A 62 9.18 -11.67 -3.32
C ALA A 62 9.23 -10.25 -3.89
N LEU A 63 8.13 -9.49 -3.80
CA LEU A 63 8.08 -8.10 -4.27
C LEU A 63 8.89 -7.16 -3.38
N VAL A 64 8.85 -7.34 -2.05
CA VAL A 64 9.70 -6.56 -1.12
C VAL A 64 11.18 -6.83 -1.38
N ALA A 65 11.57 -8.10 -1.55
CA ALA A 65 12.94 -8.48 -1.87
C ALA A 65 13.41 -7.89 -3.22
N LEU A 66 12.54 -7.94 -4.25
CA LEU A 66 12.81 -7.30 -5.53
C LEU A 66 13.03 -5.79 -5.37
N ALA A 67 12.10 -5.09 -4.71
CA ALA A 67 12.21 -3.65 -4.49
C ALA A 67 13.49 -3.29 -3.72
N ALA A 68 13.82 -4.04 -2.67
CA ALA A 68 15.04 -3.86 -1.88
C ALA A 68 16.33 -4.05 -2.70
N SER A 69 16.29 -4.79 -3.80
CA SER A 69 17.43 -5.02 -4.69
C SER A 69 17.66 -3.92 -5.71
N LEU A 70 16.69 -3.03 -5.89
CA LEU A 70 16.71 -1.99 -6.93
C LEU A 70 17.17 -0.63 -6.35
N PRO A 71 17.99 0.15 -7.07
CA PRO A 71 18.60 1.36 -6.52
C PRO A 71 17.66 2.57 -6.48
N GLY A 72 16.59 2.61 -7.26
CA GLY A 72 15.71 3.77 -7.37
C GLY A 72 14.42 3.66 -6.56
N VAL A 73 14.20 2.57 -5.83
CA VAL A 73 13.01 2.39 -4.97
C VAL A 73 13.42 1.91 -3.59
N GLU A 74 12.65 2.31 -2.58
CA GLU A 74 12.78 1.81 -1.22
C GLU A 74 11.43 1.31 -0.71
N PRO A 75 11.28 -0.01 -0.41
CA PRO A 75 10.07 -0.53 0.19
C PRO A 75 10.03 -0.13 1.67
N ARG A 76 8.99 0.64 2.04
CA ARG A 76 8.78 1.14 3.41
C ARG A 76 7.75 0.32 4.18
N GLY A 77 7.01 -0.56 3.51
CA GLY A 77 6.01 -1.36 4.19
C GLY A 77 4.89 -1.87 3.28
N LEU A 78 3.72 -2.03 3.90
CA LEU A 78 2.54 -2.63 3.27
C LEU A 78 1.34 -1.69 3.32
N MET A 79 0.46 -1.83 2.33
CA MET A 79 -0.82 -1.14 2.27
C MET A 79 -1.94 -2.13 1.96
N ALA A 80 -3.12 -1.93 2.56
CA ALA A 80 -4.32 -2.70 2.20
C ALA A 80 -5.58 -1.85 2.20
N ILE A 81 -6.49 -2.21 1.28
CA ILE A 81 -7.86 -1.71 1.24
C ILE A 81 -8.78 -2.91 1.49
N PRO A 82 -9.27 -3.09 2.73
CA PRO A 82 -10.14 -4.21 3.08
C PRO A 82 -11.51 -4.08 2.39
N PRO A 83 -12.36 -5.10 2.46
CA PRO A 83 -13.78 -5.01 2.09
C PRO A 83 -14.48 -3.85 2.81
N VAL A 84 -15.53 -3.31 2.21
CA VAL A 84 -16.34 -2.29 2.87
C VAL A 84 -16.96 -2.87 4.13
N ALA A 85 -16.63 -2.32 5.29
CA ALA A 85 -17.24 -2.70 6.55
C ALA A 85 -18.66 -2.12 6.64
N HIS A 86 -19.64 -2.96 6.96
CA HIS A 86 -21.02 -2.53 7.22
C HIS A 86 -21.32 -2.41 8.71
N GLU A 87 -20.50 -3.04 9.55
CA GLU A 87 -20.63 -3.03 11.01
C GLU A 87 -19.27 -2.71 11.65
N PRO A 88 -19.27 -2.02 12.80
CA PRO A 88 -18.05 -1.79 13.57
C PRO A 88 -17.36 -3.14 13.90
N GLY A 89 -16.05 -3.18 13.76
CA GLY A 89 -15.26 -4.38 14.04
C GLY A 89 -15.22 -5.42 12.90
N ALA A 90 -16.00 -5.26 11.82
CA ALA A 90 -16.07 -6.24 10.73
C ALA A 90 -14.71 -6.51 10.07
N ASN A 91 -13.84 -5.50 9.99
CA ASN A 91 -12.51 -5.61 9.37
C ASN A 91 -11.38 -5.93 10.36
N ARG A 92 -11.64 -6.10 11.67
CA ARG A 92 -10.58 -6.33 12.67
C ARG A 92 -9.72 -7.55 12.36
N ALA A 93 -10.35 -8.67 12.00
CA ALA A 93 -9.62 -9.89 11.63
C ALA A 93 -8.71 -9.68 10.40
N VAL A 94 -9.17 -8.89 9.43
CA VAL A 94 -8.40 -8.53 8.22
C VAL A 94 -7.22 -7.65 8.60
N PHE A 95 -7.42 -6.65 9.46
CA PHE A 95 -6.34 -5.78 9.95
C PHE A 95 -5.33 -6.54 10.81
N ALA A 96 -5.79 -7.46 11.67
CA ALA A 96 -4.90 -8.32 12.45
C ALA A 96 -4.02 -9.22 11.55
N ALA A 97 -4.60 -9.79 10.48
CA ALA A 97 -3.84 -10.56 9.48
C ALA A 97 -2.81 -9.70 8.75
N MET A 98 -3.17 -8.47 8.35
CA MET A 98 -2.22 -7.50 7.77
C MET A 98 -1.11 -7.13 8.74
N ARG A 99 -1.42 -6.94 10.01
CA ARG A 99 -0.43 -6.67 11.05
C ARG A 99 0.55 -7.83 11.21
N GLN A 100 0.07 -9.07 11.23
CA GLN A 100 0.93 -10.24 11.31
C GLN A 100 1.86 -10.33 10.10
N LEU A 101 1.33 -10.19 8.87
CA LEU A 101 2.14 -10.18 7.65
C LEU A 101 3.21 -9.08 7.69
N PHE A 102 2.85 -7.88 8.14
CA PHE A 102 3.79 -6.77 8.29
C PHE A 102 4.93 -7.10 9.28
N ILE A 103 4.61 -7.72 10.41
CA ILE A 103 5.62 -8.15 11.40
C ILE A 103 6.56 -9.19 10.80
N ASP A 104 6.01 -10.18 10.07
CA ASP A 104 6.77 -11.24 9.43
C ASP A 104 7.73 -10.70 8.37
N ILE A 105 7.26 -9.74 7.54
CA ILE A 105 8.09 -9.06 6.54
C ILE A 105 9.16 -8.19 7.20
N LYS A 106 8.80 -7.42 8.22
CA LYS A 106 9.75 -6.56 8.96
C LYS A 106 10.85 -7.36 9.65
N GLY A 107 10.55 -8.57 10.11
CA GLY A 107 11.53 -9.46 10.76
C GLY A 107 12.56 -10.06 9.82
N LYS A 108 12.39 -9.92 8.49
CA LYS A 108 13.31 -10.47 7.49
C LYS A 108 14.41 -9.49 7.14
N THR A 109 15.58 -10.01 6.78
CA THR A 109 16.72 -9.18 6.38
C THR A 109 16.72 -8.97 4.87
N TYR A 110 16.53 -7.75 4.44
CA TYR A 110 16.64 -7.32 3.04
C TYR A 110 17.84 -6.39 2.90
N ASN A 111 18.98 -6.87 2.42
CA ASN A 111 20.18 -6.09 2.06
C ASN A 111 20.63 -4.98 3.05
N ASN A 112 20.36 -5.10 4.35
CA ASN A 112 20.71 -4.18 5.42
C ASN A 112 20.32 -2.69 5.22
N LYS A 113 19.50 -2.37 4.22
CA LYS A 113 19.15 -0.99 3.85
C LYS A 113 17.65 -0.70 3.93
N VAL A 114 16.81 -1.70 4.15
CA VAL A 114 15.35 -1.56 4.07
C VAL A 114 14.78 -1.33 5.46
N ASN A 115 14.08 -0.22 5.63
CA ASN A 115 13.35 0.09 6.85
C ASN A 115 11.84 -0.11 6.64
N ILE A 116 11.34 -1.29 6.99
CA ILE A 116 9.91 -1.61 6.96
C ILE A 116 9.25 -1.04 8.21
N ASP A 117 8.67 0.15 8.11
CA ASP A 117 8.09 0.89 9.24
C ASP A 117 6.66 1.41 9.01
N CYS A 118 6.13 1.30 7.77
CA CYS A 118 4.82 1.80 7.43
C CYS A 118 3.81 0.67 7.18
N LEU A 119 2.71 0.68 7.93
CA LEU A 119 1.53 -0.16 7.70
C LEU A 119 0.33 0.74 7.45
N SER A 120 0.00 0.95 6.16
CA SER A 120 -1.10 1.81 5.73
C SER A 120 -2.37 0.99 5.54
N MET A 121 -3.32 1.14 6.46
CA MET A 121 -4.62 0.48 6.41
C MET A 121 -5.65 1.28 7.23
N GLY A 122 -6.93 1.12 6.90
CA GLY A 122 -8.02 1.86 7.52
C GLY A 122 -8.40 3.14 6.76
N MET A 123 -9.69 3.34 6.60
CA MET A 123 -10.31 4.46 5.93
C MET A 123 -11.38 5.10 6.83
N SER A 124 -12.14 6.07 6.32
CA SER A 124 -13.13 6.83 7.11
C SER A 124 -14.13 5.98 7.90
N GLY A 125 -14.41 4.75 7.46
CA GLY A 125 -15.40 3.87 8.11
C GLY A 125 -14.83 2.89 9.11
N ASP A 126 -13.51 2.68 9.15
CA ASP A 126 -12.88 1.60 9.93
C ASP A 126 -11.47 1.94 10.46
N PHE A 127 -11.06 3.22 10.41
CA PHE A 127 -9.71 3.61 10.83
C PHE A 127 -9.45 3.37 12.33
N GLU A 128 -10.49 3.43 13.18
CA GLU A 128 -10.34 3.14 14.61
C GLU A 128 -9.96 1.67 14.85
N ASP A 129 -10.62 0.76 14.14
CA ASP A 129 -10.27 -0.66 14.17
C ASP A 129 -8.87 -0.91 13.62
N ALA A 130 -8.49 -0.23 12.54
CA ALA A 130 -7.15 -0.34 11.96
C ALA A 130 -6.07 0.15 12.94
N ILE A 131 -6.29 1.25 13.65
CA ILE A 131 -5.38 1.76 14.69
C ILE A 131 -5.26 0.76 15.84
N ALA A 132 -6.38 0.20 16.30
CA ALA A 132 -6.38 -0.81 17.36
C ALA A 132 -5.57 -2.06 16.98
N GLU A 133 -5.56 -2.44 15.70
CA GLU A 133 -4.77 -3.55 15.17
C GLU A 133 -3.34 -3.13 14.72
N GLY A 134 -2.93 -1.87 14.96
CA GLY A 134 -1.55 -1.41 14.81
C GLY A 134 -1.21 -0.79 13.46
N ALA A 135 -2.17 -0.18 12.76
CA ALA A 135 -1.89 0.70 11.64
C ALA A 135 -0.94 1.83 12.07
N THR A 136 0.05 2.12 11.25
CA THR A 136 0.92 3.29 11.44
C THR A 136 0.46 4.49 10.61
N GLN A 137 -0.38 4.23 9.61
CA GLN A 137 -0.97 5.23 8.73
C GLN A 137 -2.42 4.86 8.39
N VAL A 138 -3.31 5.86 8.40
CA VAL A 138 -4.71 5.74 7.99
C VAL A 138 -5.03 6.73 6.88
N ARG A 139 -6.03 6.43 6.04
CA ARG A 139 -6.40 7.25 4.87
C ARG A 139 -7.82 7.78 5.00
N VAL A 140 -7.99 8.86 5.75
CA VAL A 140 -9.30 9.45 6.04
C VAL A 140 -9.68 10.43 4.94
N GLY A 141 -10.70 10.11 4.16
CA GLY A 141 -11.19 10.92 3.04
C GLY A 141 -12.59 11.48 3.29
N THR A 142 -13.62 10.65 3.18
CA THR A 142 -15.03 11.11 3.26
C THR A 142 -15.39 11.75 4.59
N ALA A 143 -14.77 11.37 5.68
CA ALA A 143 -15.00 12.00 6.99
C ALA A 143 -14.44 13.44 7.05
N LEU A 144 -13.44 13.79 6.24
CA LEU A 144 -12.85 15.13 6.18
C LEU A 144 -13.44 15.99 5.05
N PHE A 145 -13.67 15.39 3.87
CA PHE A 145 -14.03 16.10 2.65
C PHE A 145 -15.50 15.91 2.23
N GLY A 146 -16.27 15.12 2.97
CA GLY A 146 -17.62 14.73 2.61
C GLY A 146 -17.68 13.62 1.54
N ALA A 147 -18.90 13.17 1.25
CA ALA A 147 -19.13 12.18 0.21
C ALA A 147 -18.77 12.73 -1.18
N ARG A 148 -18.22 11.87 -2.05
CA ARG A 148 -18.01 12.26 -3.46
C ARG A 148 -19.35 12.57 -4.11
N PRO A 149 -19.45 13.70 -4.85
CA PRO A 149 -20.66 13.98 -5.61
C PRO A 149 -20.93 12.82 -6.56
N ALA A 150 -22.18 12.34 -6.62
CA ALA A 150 -22.58 11.33 -7.59
C ALA A 150 -22.19 11.84 -9.00
N ASN A 151 -21.44 11.02 -9.76
CA ASN A 151 -21.18 11.35 -11.15
C ASN A 151 -22.53 11.53 -11.84
N ARG A 152 -22.86 12.76 -12.23
CA ARG A 152 -23.95 12.98 -13.18
C ARG A 152 -23.48 12.30 -14.47
N VAL A 153 -24.03 11.14 -14.75
CA VAL A 153 -23.97 10.54 -16.08
C VAL A 153 -24.80 11.50 -16.93
N ASN A 154 -24.13 12.41 -17.62
CA ASN A 154 -24.77 13.17 -18.67
C ASN A 154 -25.13 12.16 -19.77
N GLY A 155 -26.44 11.92 -19.96
CA GLY A 155 -27.00 11.16 -21.06
C GLY A 155 -26.75 11.85 -22.38
#